data_eb5a6557d7d5c95dce62da7ed8a7921b
#
_entry.id   eb5a6557d7d5c95dce62da7ed8a7921b
#
_cell.length_a   1.000
_cell.length_b   1.000
_cell.length_c   1.000
_cell.angle_alpha   90.00
_cell.angle_beta   90.00
_cell.angle_gamma   90.00
#
_symmetry.space_group_name_H-M   'P 1'
#
loop_
_entity.id
_entity.type
_entity.pdbx_description
1 polymer ?
#
loop_
_entity_poly.entity_id
_entity_poly.type
_entity_poly.pdbx_seq_one_letter_code
_entity_poly.pdbx_strand_id
1 'polypeptide(L)'
;MKAFAVALLGLFALTPVAEARTRLSGAGASFPAKIYTRWFKDLASEGGPRVNYQAVGSGSGRKAFIDQTVNFGASDDPMKDKDIAKVTRGLVQIPMVGGTIAFGYNNPGCDLKLTQQQAVEVAMGMIDNWKELGCDDQKLTWAHRSDGSGTTKAFTNSMEAFSPTWTLGTGKSVAWPAGVGGKGNAGVAGVISNTPGAIGYVNQSYIKGNIVAAALQNLNGEFLKPSVEAGAKALNGITLDENLAGKNPNPTAAGAYPIASLTWILAYEEGNGRNTKAIKTSLSTLLSDEYQDKAPTLGFVPLKGDILEKSRAAVERIGK
;
A
#
# COMPACT_ATOMS: atom_id res chain seq x y z
N MET A 1 -2.51 -85.56 5.69
CA MET A 1 -1.94 -84.31 5.08
C MET A 1 -2.87 -83.18 5.46
N LYS A 2 -2.44 -82.31 6.37
CA LYS A 2 -3.22 -81.16 6.81
C LYS A 2 -2.61 -79.90 6.12
N ALA A 3 -3.43 -79.21 5.30
CA ALA A 3 -3.04 -77.99 4.64
C ALA A 3 -3.25 -76.79 5.60
N PHE A 4 -2.19 -76.04 5.84
CA PHE A 4 -2.25 -74.76 6.55
C PHE A 4 -2.50 -73.62 5.52
N ALA A 5 -3.61 -72.94 5.69
CA ALA A 5 -3.89 -71.70 4.95
C ALA A 5 -3.28 -70.51 5.72
N VAL A 6 -2.33 -69.81 5.11
CA VAL A 6 -1.77 -68.54 5.64
C VAL A 6 -2.60 -67.41 5.07
N ALA A 7 -3.34 -66.72 5.94
CA ALA A 7 -4.05 -65.50 5.58
C ALA A 7 -3.08 -64.33 5.66
N LEU A 8 -2.75 -63.70 4.51
CA LEU A 8 -2.01 -62.45 4.43
C LEU A 8 -2.97 -61.28 4.71
N LEU A 9 -2.90 -60.70 5.91
CA LEU A 9 -3.55 -59.39 6.18
C LEU A 9 -2.70 -58.28 5.54
N GLY A 10 -3.20 -57.74 4.44
CA GLY A 10 -2.60 -56.53 3.84
C GLY A 10 -2.96 -55.32 4.69
N LEU A 11 -1.97 -54.70 5.35
CA LEU A 11 -2.05 -53.38 5.96
C LEU A 11 -2.13 -52.32 4.85
N PHE A 12 -3.34 -51.81 4.54
CA PHE A 12 -3.46 -50.59 3.74
C PHE A 12 -3.02 -49.40 4.59
N ALA A 13 -1.80 -48.93 4.41
CA ALA A 13 -1.36 -47.64 4.94
C ALA A 13 -2.17 -46.54 4.25
N LEU A 14 -3.12 -45.95 4.96
CA LEU A 14 -3.78 -44.71 4.56
C LEU A 14 -2.73 -43.59 4.58
N THR A 15 -2.11 -43.31 3.43
CA THR A 15 -1.31 -42.10 3.26
C THR A 15 -2.27 -40.91 3.38
N PRO A 16 -2.02 -39.94 4.28
CA PRO A 16 -2.85 -38.74 4.35
C PRO A 16 -2.74 -38.01 3.01
N VAL A 17 -3.86 -37.93 2.30
CA VAL A 17 -3.96 -37.07 1.12
C VAL A 17 -3.78 -35.63 1.62
N ALA A 18 -2.61 -35.05 1.33
CA ALA A 18 -2.36 -33.65 1.66
C ALA A 18 -3.43 -32.79 0.95
N GLU A 19 -4.36 -32.26 1.71
CA GLU A 19 -5.43 -31.40 1.18
C GLU A 19 -4.78 -30.25 0.42
N ALA A 20 -5.08 -30.12 -0.86
CA ALA A 20 -4.47 -29.11 -1.72
C ALA A 20 -4.86 -27.73 -1.18
N ARG A 21 -3.88 -26.97 -0.69
CA ARG A 21 -4.12 -25.62 -0.10
C ARG A 21 -4.82 -24.73 -1.11
N THR A 22 -5.83 -24.02 -0.67
CA THR A 22 -6.56 -23.04 -1.48
C THR A 22 -5.60 -21.98 -2.02
N ARG A 23 -5.72 -21.66 -3.31
CA ARG A 23 -4.96 -20.61 -3.97
C ARG A 23 -5.87 -19.43 -4.23
N LEU A 24 -5.42 -18.25 -3.79
CA LEU A 24 -6.09 -16.98 -4.03
C LEU A 24 -5.24 -16.09 -4.95
N SER A 25 -5.91 -15.31 -5.78
CA SER A 25 -5.28 -14.28 -6.63
C SER A 25 -5.70 -12.91 -6.14
N GLY A 26 -4.75 -12.00 -6.01
CA GLY A 26 -4.98 -10.59 -5.70
C GLY A 26 -4.17 -9.69 -6.60
N ALA A 27 -4.69 -8.50 -6.90
CA ALA A 27 -3.96 -7.52 -7.70
C ALA A 27 -4.26 -6.09 -7.25
N GLY A 28 -3.27 -5.20 -7.34
CA GLY A 28 -3.52 -3.79 -7.06
C GLY A 28 -2.33 -2.99 -6.59
N ALA A 29 -2.56 -2.21 -5.55
CA ALA A 29 -1.64 -1.22 -5.02
C ALA A 29 -0.21 -1.75 -4.83
N SER A 30 0.77 -0.97 -5.27
CA SER A 30 2.19 -1.28 -5.04
C SER A 30 2.74 -0.67 -3.75
N PHE A 31 1.97 0.23 -3.12
CA PHE A 31 2.32 0.81 -1.82
C PHE A 31 2.50 -0.28 -0.74
N PRO A 32 1.55 -1.22 -0.53
CA PRO A 32 1.69 -2.28 0.47
C PRO A 32 2.44 -3.51 -0.05
N ALA A 33 2.97 -3.53 -1.27
CA ALA A 33 3.47 -4.75 -1.90
C ALA A 33 4.49 -5.51 -1.05
N LYS A 34 5.39 -4.80 -0.35
CA LYS A 34 6.41 -5.46 0.49
C LYS A 34 5.81 -6.17 1.69
N ILE A 35 4.89 -5.50 2.39
CA ILE A 35 4.24 -6.10 3.56
C ILE A 35 3.27 -7.20 3.14
N TYR A 36 2.50 -7.03 2.06
CA TYR A 36 1.61 -8.08 1.56
C TYR A 36 2.37 -9.32 1.11
N THR A 37 3.50 -9.15 0.41
CA THR A 37 4.37 -10.28 0.02
C THR A 37 4.87 -11.03 1.25
N ARG A 38 5.28 -10.32 2.29
CA ARG A 38 5.75 -10.92 3.55
C ARG A 38 4.61 -11.62 4.27
N TRP A 39 3.50 -10.93 4.51
CA TRP A 39 2.34 -11.46 5.22
C TRP A 39 1.74 -12.69 4.54
N PHE A 40 1.56 -12.66 3.22
CA PHE A 40 1.03 -13.82 2.48
C PHE A 40 2.01 -15.00 2.46
N LYS A 41 3.31 -14.74 2.50
CA LYS A 41 4.32 -15.80 2.66
C LYS A 41 4.24 -16.43 4.06
N ASP A 42 4.17 -15.61 5.10
CA ASP A 42 4.06 -16.07 6.48
C ASP A 42 2.76 -16.87 6.67
N LEU A 43 1.61 -16.34 6.23
CA LEU A 43 0.32 -17.04 6.23
C LEU A 43 0.41 -18.42 5.56
N ALA A 44 1.04 -18.50 4.40
CA ALA A 44 1.20 -19.79 3.71
C ALA A 44 2.13 -20.73 4.47
N SER A 45 3.17 -20.25 5.15
CA SER A 45 4.08 -21.06 5.96
C SER A 45 3.39 -21.63 7.21
N GLU A 46 2.43 -20.90 7.76
CA GLU A 46 1.58 -21.27 8.90
C GLU A 46 0.41 -22.22 8.52
N GLY A 47 0.36 -22.69 7.28
CA GLY A 47 -0.68 -23.64 6.83
C GLY A 47 -1.89 -22.99 6.17
N GLY A 48 -1.94 -21.66 6.13
CA GLY A 48 -3.02 -20.89 5.49
C GLY A 48 -3.01 -20.94 3.96
N PRO A 49 -3.96 -20.22 3.31
CA PRO A 49 -4.06 -20.13 1.86
C PRO A 49 -2.79 -19.57 1.21
N ARG A 50 -2.49 -20.03 -0.01
CA ARG A 50 -1.44 -19.43 -0.84
C ARG A 50 -2.02 -18.28 -1.64
N VAL A 51 -1.47 -17.09 -1.47
CA VAL A 51 -1.92 -15.90 -2.17
C VAL A 51 -0.87 -15.47 -3.20
N ASN A 52 -1.29 -15.36 -4.46
CA ASN A 52 -0.52 -14.72 -5.52
C ASN A 52 -0.97 -13.27 -5.64
N TYR A 53 -0.17 -12.32 -5.15
CA TYR A 53 -0.46 -10.90 -5.22
C TYR A 53 0.37 -10.20 -6.28
N GLN A 54 -0.29 -9.47 -7.17
CA GLN A 54 0.33 -8.71 -8.27
C GLN A 54 0.25 -7.20 -7.99
N ALA A 55 1.40 -6.58 -7.74
CA ALA A 55 1.52 -5.15 -7.48
C ALA A 55 1.49 -4.33 -8.80
N VAL A 56 0.33 -4.24 -9.43
CA VAL A 56 0.12 -3.62 -10.76
C VAL A 56 -0.39 -2.17 -10.70
N GLY A 57 -0.53 -1.62 -9.48
CA GLY A 57 -1.10 -0.30 -9.22
C GLY A 57 -2.60 -0.34 -8.93
N SER A 58 -3.07 0.63 -8.13
CA SER A 58 -4.46 0.70 -7.65
C SER A 58 -5.47 0.79 -8.81
N GLY A 59 -5.13 1.48 -9.89
CA GLY A 59 -6.01 1.60 -11.06
C GLY A 59 -6.28 0.24 -11.70
N SER A 60 -5.23 -0.52 -12.01
CA SER A 60 -5.33 -1.87 -12.59
C SER A 60 -5.95 -2.86 -11.61
N GLY A 61 -5.64 -2.74 -10.30
CA GLY A 61 -6.22 -3.60 -9.28
C GLY A 61 -7.74 -3.40 -9.14
N ARG A 62 -8.20 -2.15 -9.13
CA ARG A 62 -9.66 -1.85 -9.12
C ARG A 62 -10.35 -2.38 -10.39
N LYS A 63 -9.70 -2.20 -11.56
CA LYS A 63 -10.25 -2.74 -12.80
C LYS A 63 -10.36 -4.26 -12.75
N ALA A 64 -9.30 -4.98 -12.36
CA ALA A 64 -9.31 -6.43 -12.24
C ALA A 64 -10.37 -6.94 -11.23
N PHE A 65 -10.61 -6.18 -10.15
CA PHE A 65 -11.65 -6.47 -9.17
C PHE A 65 -13.05 -6.26 -9.76
N ILE A 66 -13.32 -5.13 -10.42
CA ILE A 66 -14.62 -4.88 -11.08
C ILE A 66 -14.88 -5.92 -12.17
N ASP A 67 -13.87 -6.27 -12.97
CA ASP A 67 -13.95 -7.29 -14.04
C ASP A 67 -13.97 -8.74 -13.49
N GLN A 68 -13.89 -8.93 -12.18
CA GLN A 68 -13.92 -10.23 -11.49
C GLN A 68 -12.83 -11.23 -11.93
N THR A 69 -11.67 -10.73 -12.32
CA THR A 69 -10.51 -11.55 -12.76
C THR A 69 -9.59 -11.97 -11.61
N VAL A 70 -9.82 -11.44 -10.41
CA VAL A 70 -9.07 -11.75 -9.18
C VAL A 70 -10.03 -12.04 -8.02
N ASN A 71 -9.54 -12.73 -6.98
CA ASN A 71 -10.33 -12.99 -5.78
C ASN A 71 -10.48 -11.74 -4.89
N PHE A 72 -9.50 -10.82 -4.94
CA PHE A 72 -9.56 -9.54 -4.27
C PHE A 72 -8.73 -8.48 -5.01
N GLY A 73 -9.14 -7.24 -4.89
CA GLY A 73 -8.36 -6.08 -5.35
C GLY A 73 -7.59 -5.43 -4.21
N ALA A 74 -6.67 -4.51 -4.52
CA ALA A 74 -6.06 -3.64 -3.53
C ALA A 74 -5.85 -2.22 -4.07
N SER A 75 -6.08 -1.21 -3.21
CA SER A 75 -6.01 0.19 -3.59
C SER A 75 -5.61 1.07 -2.40
N ASP A 76 -4.76 2.09 -2.63
CA ASP A 76 -4.48 3.16 -1.65
C ASP A 76 -5.41 4.36 -1.84
N ASP A 77 -6.38 4.25 -2.75
CA ASP A 77 -7.43 5.23 -2.97
C ASP A 77 -8.77 4.47 -2.86
N PRO A 78 -9.59 4.71 -1.83
CA PRO A 78 -10.83 3.99 -1.64
C PRO A 78 -11.78 4.16 -2.83
N MET A 79 -12.60 3.16 -3.09
CA MET A 79 -13.60 3.21 -4.16
C MET A 79 -14.69 4.23 -3.81
N LYS A 80 -15.11 4.99 -4.82
CA LYS A 80 -16.23 5.94 -4.73
C LYS A 80 -17.52 5.26 -5.21
N ASP A 81 -18.66 5.80 -4.82
CA ASP A 81 -19.99 5.25 -5.13
C ASP A 81 -20.17 4.87 -6.60
N LYS A 82 -19.71 5.72 -7.53
CA LYS A 82 -19.76 5.44 -8.97
C LYS A 82 -18.98 4.21 -9.42
N ASP A 83 -17.95 3.81 -8.67
CA ASP A 83 -17.17 2.61 -8.95
C ASP A 83 -17.68 1.43 -8.12
N ILE A 84 -18.19 1.67 -6.92
CA ILE A 84 -18.88 0.68 -6.07
C ILE A 84 -20.08 0.11 -6.83
N ALA A 85 -20.88 0.96 -7.46
CA ALA A 85 -22.05 0.57 -8.26
C ALA A 85 -21.74 -0.39 -9.43
N LYS A 86 -20.47 -0.49 -9.84
CA LYS A 86 -20.04 -1.42 -10.91
C LYS A 86 -19.68 -2.81 -10.36
N VAL A 87 -19.57 -2.98 -9.04
CA VAL A 87 -19.20 -4.25 -8.43
C VAL A 87 -20.47 -5.07 -8.19
N THR A 88 -20.83 -5.89 -9.17
CA THR A 88 -22.11 -6.65 -9.17
C THR A 88 -22.22 -7.68 -8.04
N ARG A 89 -21.11 -8.04 -7.39
CA ARG A 89 -21.01 -8.99 -6.27
C ARG A 89 -20.94 -8.29 -4.90
N GLY A 90 -21.26 -6.99 -4.86
CA GLY A 90 -21.07 -6.18 -3.66
C GLY A 90 -19.60 -5.92 -3.33
N LEU A 91 -19.33 -4.89 -2.55
CA LEU A 91 -18.01 -4.49 -2.10
C LEU A 91 -17.89 -4.50 -0.58
N VAL A 92 -16.88 -5.21 -0.09
CA VAL A 92 -16.34 -5.02 1.25
C VAL A 92 -14.97 -4.39 1.11
N GLN A 93 -14.83 -3.12 1.47
CA GLN A 93 -13.58 -2.37 1.43
C GLN A 93 -12.97 -2.34 2.83
N ILE A 94 -11.74 -2.85 2.96
CA ILE A 94 -11.15 -3.15 4.26
C ILE A 94 -9.78 -2.46 4.36
N PRO A 95 -9.60 -1.47 5.25
CA PRO A 95 -8.28 -0.97 5.60
C PRO A 95 -7.41 -2.10 6.14
N MET A 96 -6.17 -2.21 5.69
CA MET A 96 -5.28 -3.31 6.09
C MET A 96 -4.04 -2.84 6.83
N VAL A 97 -3.48 -1.72 6.43
CA VAL A 97 -2.26 -1.16 6.99
C VAL A 97 -2.09 0.27 6.50
N GLY A 98 -1.32 1.08 7.21
CA GLY A 98 -0.95 2.42 6.78
C GLY A 98 0.54 2.59 6.50
N GLY A 99 0.92 3.79 6.08
CA GLY A 99 2.32 4.16 5.89
C GLY A 99 2.47 5.59 5.40
N THR A 100 3.67 6.10 5.46
CA THR A 100 4.02 7.42 4.93
C THR A 100 4.42 7.33 3.46
N ILE A 101 4.24 8.45 2.74
CA ILE A 101 4.74 8.65 1.38
C ILE A 101 5.88 9.65 1.47
N ALA A 102 7.09 9.16 1.30
CA ALA A 102 8.33 9.92 1.45
C ALA A 102 8.72 10.61 0.15
N PHE A 103 9.27 11.82 0.23
CA PHE A 103 10.14 12.31 -0.82
C PHE A 103 11.48 11.58 -0.71
N GLY A 104 11.68 10.59 -1.59
CA GLY A 104 12.95 9.86 -1.70
C GLY A 104 13.84 10.53 -2.75
N TYR A 105 15.13 10.65 -2.47
CA TYR A 105 16.07 11.27 -3.38
C TYR A 105 17.43 10.57 -3.41
N ASN A 106 18.19 10.78 -4.47
CA ASN A 106 19.54 10.29 -4.67
C ASN A 106 20.48 11.49 -4.99
N ASN A 107 20.90 12.17 -3.95
CA ASN A 107 21.91 13.25 -4.02
C ASN A 107 22.81 13.14 -2.77
N PRO A 108 23.90 12.35 -2.84
CA PRO A 108 24.83 12.19 -1.74
C PRO A 108 25.43 13.54 -1.30
N GLY A 109 25.47 13.76 0.02
CA GLY A 109 25.99 15.01 0.60
C GLY A 109 24.94 16.10 0.88
N CYS A 110 23.73 15.96 0.35
CA CYS A 110 22.62 16.86 0.64
C CYS A 110 21.73 16.31 1.78
N ASP A 111 21.55 17.04 2.89
CA ASP A 111 20.54 16.74 3.92
C ASP A 111 19.30 17.58 3.65
N LEU A 112 18.46 17.08 2.74
CA LEU A 112 17.32 17.81 2.20
C LEU A 112 16.20 17.99 3.23
N LYS A 113 15.78 19.25 3.38
CA LYS A 113 14.59 19.66 4.13
C LYS A 113 13.69 20.46 3.18
N LEU A 114 12.46 20.03 3.03
CA LEU A 114 11.47 20.67 2.17
C LEU A 114 10.37 21.32 3.02
N THR A 115 10.12 22.59 2.79
CA THR A 115 8.85 23.20 3.19
C THR A 115 7.71 22.61 2.35
N GLN A 116 6.46 22.78 2.77
CA GLN A 116 5.31 22.32 1.97
C GLN A 116 5.28 23.02 0.60
N GLN A 117 5.62 24.30 0.53
CA GLN A 117 5.71 25.04 -0.72
C GLN A 117 6.80 24.48 -1.65
N GLN A 118 8.00 24.25 -1.15
CA GLN A 118 9.09 23.66 -1.95
C GLN A 118 8.75 22.24 -2.43
N ALA A 119 8.06 21.44 -1.61
CA ALA A 119 7.59 20.10 -2.01
C ALA A 119 6.66 20.17 -3.24
N VAL A 120 5.74 21.15 -3.25
CA VAL A 120 4.87 21.43 -4.39
C VAL A 120 5.69 21.92 -5.60
N GLU A 121 6.59 22.87 -5.43
CA GLU A 121 7.40 23.45 -6.50
C GLU A 121 8.30 22.40 -7.18
N VAL A 122 8.93 21.52 -6.41
CA VAL A 122 9.69 20.37 -6.93
C VAL A 122 8.80 19.44 -7.75
N ALA A 123 7.62 19.08 -7.23
CA ALA A 123 6.70 18.19 -7.93
C ALA A 123 6.09 18.83 -9.18
N MET A 124 5.98 20.16 -9.22
CA MET A 124 5.50 20.94 -10.37
C MET A 124 6.62 21.19 -11.41
N GLY A 125 7.90 20.82 -11.09
CA GLY A 125 9.05 21.12 -11.94
C GLY A 125 9.42 22.60 -11.99
N MET A 126 8.99 23.37 -10.99
CA MET A 126 9.35 24.79 -10.82
C MET A 126 10.74 24.94 -10.21
N ILE A 127 11.15 23.98 -9.40
CA ILE A 127 12.53 23.79 -8.91
C ILE A 127 13.12 22.64 -9.72
N ASP A 128 14.13 22.90 -10.52
CA ASP A 128 14.79 21.94 -11.40
C ASP A 128 16.29 21.79 -11.15
N ASN A 129 16.80 22.48 -10.13
CA ASN A 129 18.19 22.41 -9.73
C ASN A 129 18.32 22.32 -8.20
N TRP A 130 19.20 21.44 -7.73
CA TRP A 130 19.44 21.19 -6.30
C TRP A 130 20.00 22.40 -5.55
N LYS A 131 20.69 23.34 -6.23
CA LYS A 131 21.17 24.60 -5.61
C LYS A 131 20.03 25.45 -5.05
N GLU A 132 18.84 25.38 -5.65
CA GLU A 132 17.66 26.11 -5.18
C GLU A 132 17.12 25.55 -3.85
N LEU A 133 17.56 24.34 -3.51
CA LEU A 133 17.25 23.65 -2.26
C LEU A 133 18.43 23.69 -1.26
N GLY A 134 19.47 24.49 -1.55
CA GLY A 134 20.62 24.66 -0.68
C GLY A 134 21.69 23.56 -0.78
N CYS A 135 21.66 22.76 -1.83
CA CYS A 135 22.66 21.73 -2.13
C CYS A 135 23.58 22.17 -3.30
N ASP A 136 24.48 21.29 -3.75
CA ASP A 136 25.38 21.56 -4.85
C ASP A 136 24.63 21.80 -6.17
N ASP A 137 25.28 22.53 -7.10
CA ASP A 137 24.73 22.81 -8.43
C ASP A 137 24.63 21.51 -9.24
N GLN A 138 23.44 20.90 -9.21
CA GLN A 138 23.13 19.69 -9.94
C GLN A 138 21.69 19.76 -10.46
N LYS A 139 21.46 19.25 -11.66
CA LYS A 139 20.12 19.13 -12.21
C LYS A 139 19.24 18.22 -11.35
N LEU A 140 18.05 18.68 -11.01
CA LEU A 140 17.03 17.88 -10.33
C LEU A 140 16.19 17.12 -11.37
N THR A 141 16.02 15.80 -11.17
CA THR A 141 15.15 14.97 -12.00
C THR A 141 13.97 14.46 -11.19
N TRP A 142 12.77 14.89 -11.56
CA TRP A 142 11.54 14.41 -10.90
C TRP A 142 11.21 12.97 -11.31
N ALA A 143 10.99 12.08 -10.34
CA ALA A 143 10.58 10.70 -10.55
C ALA A 143 9.12 10.51 -10.09
N HIS A 144 8.24 10.07 -10.99
CA HIS A 144 6.82 9.95 -10.73
C HIS A 144 6.25 8.60 -11.18
N ARG A 145 5.00 8.33 -10.86
CA ARG A 145 4.31 7.10 -11.29
C ARG A 145 3.84 7.20 -12.74
N SER A 146 4.07 6.12 -13.50
CA SER A 146 3.58 5.97 -14.88
C SER A 146 2.31 5.12 -15.00
N ASP A 147 1.81 4.57 -13.89
CA ASP A 147 0.60 3.73 -13.81
C ASP A 147 -0.49 4.41 -12.98
N GLY A 148 -1.72 3.90 -13.05
CA GLY A 148 -2.83 4.37 -12.22
C GLY A 148 -2.60 4.04 -10.74
N SER A 149 -2.15 5.03 -9.95
CA SER A 149 -1.56 4.88 -8.63
C SER A 149 -2.41 5.48 -7.51
N GLY A 150 -2.74 4.67 -6.50
CA GLY A 150 -3.31 5.17 -5.25
C GLY A 150 -2.32 6.03 -4.46
N THR A 151 -1.01 5.68 -4.51
CA THR A 151 0.06 6.50 -3.92
C THR A 151 0.09 7.90 -4.56
N THR A 152 -0.04 7.99 -5.90
CA THR A 152 -0.18 9.29 -6.58
C THR A 152 -1.42 10.04 -6.12
N LYS A 153 -2.56 9.36 -5.95
CA LYS A 153 -3.78 10.02 -5.46
C LYS A 153 -3.60 10.58 -4.05
N ALA A 154 -3.01 9.82 -3.14
CA ALA A 154 -2.73 10.29 -1.78
C ALA A 154 -1.73 11.46 -1.80
N PHE A 155 -0.63 11.33 -2.55
CA PHE A 155 0.37 12.37 -2.74
C PHE A 155 -0.24 13.66 -3.28
N THR A 156 -1.01 13.59 -4.37
CA THR A 156 -1.61 14.79 -5.00
C THR A 156 -2.68 15.44 -4.12
N ASN A 157 -3.40 14.68 -3.29
CA ASN A 157 -4.28 15.26 -2.28
C ASN A 157 -3.48 16.10 -1.26
N SER A 158 -2.29 15.65 -0.88
CA SER A 158 -1.42 16.40 0.05
C SER A 158 -0.82 17.63 -0.63
N MET A 159 -0.38 17.53 -1.88
CA MET A 159 0.13 18.69 -2.63
C MET A 159 -0.92 19.80 -2.77
N GLU A 160 -2.18 19.44 -3.06
CA GLU A 160 -3.31 20.37 -3.12
C GLU A 160 -3.58 21.02 -1.75
N ALA A 161 -3.44 20.26 -0.67
CA ALA A 161 -3.63 20.78 0.69
C ALA A 161 -2.44 21.63 1.19
N PHE A 162 -1.24 21.46 0.61
CA PHE A 162 -0.03 22.18 1.00
C PHE A 162 0.05 23.59 0.43
N SER A 163 -0.37 23.77 -0.82
CA SER A 163 -0.21 25.08 -1.47
C SER A 163 -1.22 25.28 -2.62
N PRO A 164 -1.80 26.49 -2.75
CA PRO A 164 -2.59 26.88 -3.92
C PRO A 164 -1.77 26.91 -5.23
N THR A 165 -0.44 26.87 -5.16
CA THR A 165 0.43 26.72 -6.34
C THR A 165 0.22 25.39 -7.06
N TRP A 166 -0.31 24.36 -6.36
CA TRP A 166 -0.62 23.08 -6.98
C TRP A 166 -1.79 23.18 -7.95
N THR A 167 -1.52 23.06 -9.25
CA THR A 167 -2.53 23.19 -10.32
C THR A 167 -2.76 21.93 -11.14
N LEU A 168 -2.02 20.83 -10.87
CA LEU A 168 -2.14 19.57 -11.61
C LEU A 168 -3.41 18.77 -11.23
N GLY A 169 -4.16 19.23 -10.23
CA GLY A 169 -5.32 18.52 -9.70
C GLY A 169 -4.95 17.24 -8.93
N THR A 170 -5.95 16.48 -8.53
CA THR A 170 -5.77 15.26 -7.73
C THR A 170 -6.27 14.02 -8.44
N GLY A 171 -5.46 12.97 -8.52
CA GLY A 171 -5.83 11.77 -9.25
C GLY A 171 -4.88 10.59 -9.06
N LYS A 172 -5.29 9.42 -9.53
CA LYS A 172 -4.41 8.26 -9.67
C LYS A 172 -3.38 8.45 -10.79
N SER A 173 -3.62 9.43 -11.66
CA SER A 173 -2.74 9.88 -12.72
C SER A 173 -2.98 11.35 -12.92
N VAL A 174 -1.91 12.12 -13.07
CA VAL A 174 -1.93 13.56 -13.38
C VAL A 174 -0.96 13.82 -14.54
N ALA A 175 -1.12 14.95 -15.24
CA ALA A 175 -0.24 15.34 -16.33
C ALA A 175 1.01 16.02 -15.74
N TRP A 176 2.02 15.23 -15.39
CA TRP A 176 3.28 15.75 -14.87
C TRP A 176 3.99 16.63 -15.92
N PRO A 177 4.43 17.85 -15.58
CA PRO A 177 5.04 18.76 -16.55
C PRO A 177 6.41 18.28 -17.03
N ALA A 178 7.12 17.52 -16.19
CA ALA A 178 8.44 16.95 -16.47
C ALA A 178 8.69 15.71 -15.62
N GLY A 179 9.80 15.02 -15.87
CA GLY A 179 10.27 13.92 -15.05
C GLY A 179 10.30 12.57 -15.76
N VAL A 180 10.60 11.53 -14.99
CA VAL A 180 10.73 10.13 -15.47
C VAL A 180 9.70 9.27 -14.78
N GLY A 181 8.90 8.56 -15.55
CA GLY A 181 7.85 7.67 -15.06
C GLY A 181 8.37 6.30 -14.65
N GLY A 182 8.03 5.85 -13.42
CA GLY A 182 8.30 4.51 -12.93
C GLY A 182 7.01 3.73 -12.67
N LYS A 183 6.93 2.46 -13.08
CA LYS A 183 5.76 1.61 -12.82
C LYS A 183 5.79 1.09 -11.38
N GLY A 184 4.76 1.40 -10.62
CA GLY A 184 4.66 1.05 -9.20
C GLY A 184 5.65 1.83 -8.32
N ASN A 185 5.56 1.66 -7.00
CA ASN A 185 6.56 2.22 -6.08
C ASN A 185 7.98 1.69 -6.38
N ALA A 186 8.11 0.41 -6.76
CA ALA A 186 9.40 -0.17 -7.11
C ALA A 186 10.03 0.48 -8.34
N GLY A 187 9.23 0.81 -9.37
CA GLY A 187 9.72 1.49 -10.57
C GLY A 187 10.20 2.91 -10.28
N VAL A 188 9.45 3.69 -9.47
CA VAL A 188 9.89 5.02 -9.02
C VAL A 188 11.17 4.93 -8.19
N ALA A 189 11.23 4.00 -7.24
CA ALA A 189 12.45 3.76 -6.46
C ALA A 189 13.63 3.37 -7.35
N GLY A 190 13.39 2.60 -8.41
CA GLY A 190 14.41 2.25 -9.41
C GLY A 190 14.94 3.48 -10.15
N VAL A 191 14.05 4.37 -10.60
CA VAL A 191 14.45 5.64 -11.23
C VAL A 191 15.33 6.47 -10.29
N ILE A 192 14.87 6.66 -9.02
CA ILE A 192 15.62 7.45 -8.04
C ILE A 192 16.99 6.83 -7.76
N SER A 193 17.03 5.51 -7.50
CA SER A 193 18.28 4.83 -7.13
C SER A 193 19.35 4.89 -8.22
N ASN A 194 18.93 4.84 -9.49
CA ASN A 194 19.84 4.75 -10.63
C ASN A 194 20.13 6.11 -11.31
N THR A 195 19.53 7.19 -10.84
CA THR A 195 19.70 8.53 -11.41
C THR A 195 20.21 9.48 -10.34
N PRO A 196 21.52 9.83 -10.32
CA PRO A 196 22.03 10.87 -9.44
C PRO A 196 21.27 12.20 -9.66
N GLY A 197 20.86 12.84 -8.57
CA GLY A 197 20.04 14.05 -8.62
C GLY A 197 18.54 13.80 -8.83
N ALA A 198 18.10 12.54 -8.85
CA ALA A 198 16.66 12.26 -8.88
C ALA A 198 16.02 12.38 -7.49
N ILE A 199 14.78 12.90 -7.50
CA ILE A 199 13.86 12.98 -6.36
C ILE A 199 12.47 12.57 -6.81
N GLY A 200 11.70 11.91 -5.94
CA GLY A 200 10.33 11.49 -6.23
C GLY A 200 9.60 11.00 -4.99
N TYR A 201 8.39 10.50 -5.15
CA TYR A 201 7.57 10.04 -4.04
C TYR A 201 7.38 8.52 -4.05
N VAL A 202 7.62 7.89 -2.89
CA VAL A 202 7.47 6.45 -2.68
C VAL A 202 6.99 6.17 -1.26
N ASN A 203 6.40 5.00 -1.04
CA ASN A 203 6.21 4.51 0.34
C ASN A 203 7.56 4.41 1.05
N GLN A 204 7.61 4.80 2.34
CA GLN A 204 8.86 4.81 3.13
C GLN A 204 9.63 3.49 3.11
N SER A 205 8.96 2.35 2.95
CA SER A 205 9.62 1.04 2.88
C SER A 205 10.57 0.90 1.69
N TYR A 206 10.46 1.76 0.68
CA TYR A 206 11.35 1.80 -0.49
C TYR A 206 12.59 2.67 -0.29
N ILE A 207 12.67 3.43 0.83
CA ILE A 207 13.85 4.22 1.19
C ILE A 207 14.96 3.26 1.65
N LYS A 208 15.90 2.99 0.78
CA LYS A 208 17.05 2.08 1.02
C LYS A 208 18.14 2.27 -0.01
N GLY A 209 19.36 1.80 0.31
CA GLY A 209 20.51 1.92 -0.60
C GLY A 209 20.85 3.37 -0.87
N ASN A 210 20.87 3.77 -2.14
CA ASN A 210 21.16 5.15 -2.56
C ASN A 210 19.99 6.12 -2.37
N ILE A 211 18.84 5.64 -1.88
CA ILE A 211 17.67 6.51 -1.68
C ILE A 211 17.62 6.97 -0.25
N VAL A 212 17.70 8.27 -0.05
CA VAL A 212 17.55 8.97 1.24
C VAL A 212 16.18 9.64 1.28
N ALA A 213 15.58 9.77 2.48
CA ALA A 213 14.34 10.51 2.64
C ALA A 213 14.61 11.97 3.01
N ALA A 214 13.95 12.90 2.34
CA ALA A 214 13.90 14.30 2.76
C ALA A 214 13.10 14.44 4.07
N ALA A 215 13.50 15.40 4.89
CA ALA A 215 12.63 15.88 5.95
C ALA A 215 11.59 16.82 5.36
N LEU A 216 10.31 16.61 5.68
CA LEU A 216 9.21 17.41 5.15
C LEU A 216 8.54 18.20 6.29
N GLN A 217 8.31 19.49 6.06
CA GLN A 217 7.70 20.37 7.03
C GLN A 217 6.22 20.04 7.20
N ASN A 218 5.78 19.88 8.45
CA ASN A 218 4.36 19.76 8.78
C ASN A 218 3.71 21.13 9.09
N LEU A 219 2.40 21.13 9.41
CA LEU A 219 1.67 22.37 9.73
C LEU A 219 2.15 23.05 11.01
N ASN A 220 2.88 22.35 11.88
CA ASN A 220 3.46 22.91 13.10
C ASN A 220 4.87 23.49 12.88
N GLY A 221 5.35 23.53 11.63
CA GLY A 221 6.70 23.99 11.29
C GLY A 221 7.81 22.99 11.55
N GLU A 222 7.50 21.78 12.00
CA GLU A 222 8.47 20.72 12.29
C GLU A 222 8.91 20.03 11.00
N PHE A 223 10.23 19.88 10.80
CA PHE A 223 10.81 19.09 9.71
C PHE A 223 10.96 17.63 10.13
N LEU A 224 10.16 16.74 9.57
CA LEU A 224 10.07 15.32 9.96
C LEU A 224 10.54 14.41 8.82
N LYS A 225 11.39 13.44 9.13
CA LYS A 225 11.66 12.30 8.24
C LYS A 225 10.51 11.28 8.37
N PRO A 226 10.20 10.52 7.30
CA PRO A 226 9.16 9.50 7.37
C PRO A 226 9.53 8.43 8.39
N SER A 227 8.60 8.10 9.26
CA SER A 227 8.75 7.05 10.26
C SER A 227 7.40 6.40 10.57
N VAL A 228 7.43 5.23 11.17
CA VAL A 228 6.22 4.53 11.63
C VAL A 228 5.49 5.37 12.68
N GLU A 229 6.23 5.98 13.61
CA GLU A 229 5.66 6.82 14.67
C GLU A 229 4.98 8.08 14.10
N ALA A 230 5.68 8.84 13.26
CA ALA A 230 5.12 10.05 12.65
C ALA A 230 3.95 9.73 11.71
N GLY A 231 4.00 8.57 11.03
CA GLY A 231 2.89 8.04 10.24
C GLY A 231 1.69 7.67 11.10
N ALA A 232 1.88 7.05 12.25
CA ALA A 232 0.78 6.71 13.17
C ALA A 232 0.05 7.96 13.67
N LYS A 233 0.78 9.03 14.02
CA LYS A 233 0.19 10.33 14.39
C LYS A 233 -0.65 10.91 13.25
N ALA A 234 -0.20 10.78 12.01
CA ALA A 234 -0.92 11.24 10.83
C ALA A 234 -2.21 10.44 10.58
N LEU A 235 -2.15 9.12 10.75
CA LEU A 235 -3.30 8.22 10.51
C LEU A 235 -4.36 8.32 11.60
N ASN A 236 -3.99 8.64 12.84
CA ASN A 236 -4.94 8.83 13.94
C ASN A 236 -5.97 9.96 13.67
N GLY A 237 -5.66 10.88 12.76
CA GLY A 237 -6.60 11.93 12.32
C GLY A 237 -7.54 11.49 11.19
N ILE A 238 -7.50 10.23 10.74
CA ILE A 238 -8.40 9.73 9.69
C ILE A 238 -9.71 9.26 10.31
N THR A 239 -10.79 9.88 9.89
CA THR A 239 -12.16 9.37 10.14
C THR A 239 -12.62 8.57 8.94
N LEU A 240 -13.11 7.34 9.19
CA LEU A 240 -13.68 6.48 8.16
C LEU A 240 -15.18 6.70 8.04
N ASP A 241 -15.66 6.81 6.79
CA ASP A 241 -17.09 6.83 6.47
C ASP A 241 -17.70 5.39 6.54
N GLU A 242 -18.97 5.27 6.15
CA GLU A 242 -19.70 3.99 6.15
C GLU A 242 -19.10 2.94 5.20
N ASN A 243 -18.41 3.37 4.15
CA ASN A 243 -17.70 2.52 3.22
C ASN A 243 -16.23 2.29 3.62
N LEU A 244 -15.87 2.66 4.86
CA LEU A 244 -14.51 2.61 5.40
C LEU A 244 -13.50 3.39 4.54
N ALA A 245 -13.94 4.40 3.81
CA ALA A 245 -13.07 5.35 3.12
C ALA A 245 -12.70 6.50 4.06
N GLY A 246 -11.46 6.96 3.97
CA GLY A 246 -10.98 8.08 4.77
C GLY A 246 -9.64 8.59 4.28
N LYS A 247 -9.33 9.85 4.55
CA LYS A 247 -8.06 10.49 4.22
C LYS A 247 -7.76 11.63 5.18
N ASN A 248 -6.48 11.93 5.33
CA ASN A 248 -6.00 13.13 6.03
C ASN A 248 -4.83 13.71 5.23
N PRO A 249 -5.09 14.60 4.26
CA PRO A 249 -4.09 15.04 3.28
C PRO A 249 -3.02 15.97 3.86
N ASN A 250 -3.27 16.63 5.00
CA ASN A 250 -2.31 17.46 5.70
C ASN A 250 -2.59 17.42 7.21
N PRO A 251 -2.06 16.43 7.94
CA PRO A 251 -2.34 16.22 9.35
C PRO A 251 -1.93 17.41 10.23
N THR A 252 -2.78 17.76 11.19
CA THR A 252 -2.56 18.89 12.12
C THR A 252 -1.87 18.49 13.42
N ALA A 253 -1.78 17.18 13.72
CA ALA A 253 -1.18 16.71 14.95
C ALA A 253 0.34 16.98 15.00
N ALA A 254 0.84 17.43 16.14
CA ALA A 254 2.27 17.63 16.37
C ALA A 254 3.04 16.31 16.18
N GLY A 255 4.18 16.38 15.47
CA GLY A 255 4.98 15.21 15.11
C GLY A 255 4.34 14.27 14.08
N ALA A 256 3.21 14.64 13.46
CA ALA A 256 2.62 13.89 12.36
C ALA A 256 3.37 14.15 11.05
N TYR A 257 3.71 13.07 10.32
CA TYR A 257 4.31 13.21 8.99
C TYR A 257 3.25 13.71 7.98
N PRO A 258 3.58 14.70 7.15
CA PRO A 258 2.57 15.40 6.33
C PRO A 258 1.85 14.55 5.30
N ILE A 259 2.46 13.48 4.80
CA ILE A 259 1.89 12.62 3.76
C ILE A 259 1.81 11.18 4.25
N ALA A 260 0.62 10.76 4.67
CA ALA A 260 0.34 9.39 5.08
C ALA A 260 -0.92 8.88 4.40
N SER A 261 -1.01 7.57 4.22
CA SER A 261 -2.16 6.91 3.63
C SER A 261 -2.43 5.56 4.28
N LEU A 262 -3.70 5.21 4.36
CA LEU A 262 -4.13 3.83 4.49
C LEU A 262 -4.04 3.13 3.13
N THR A 263 -4.09 1.80 3.15
CA THR A 263 -4.31 0.96 1.97
C THR A 263 -5.41 -0.05 2.27
N TRP A 264 -6.21 -0.36 1.26
CA TRP A 264 -7.39 -1.20 1.37
C TRP A 264 -7.27 -2.46 0.54
N ILE A 265 -7.80 -3.57 1.06
CA ILE A 265 -8.21 -4.71 0.24
C ILE A 265 -9.68 -4.52 -0.13
N LEU A 266 -10.00 -4.86 -1.37
CA LEU A 266 -11.33 -4.86 -1.96
C LEU A 266 -11.76 -6.31 -2.11
N ALA A 267 -12.71 -6.76 -1.31
CA ALA A 267 -13.26 -8.11 -1.36
C ALA A 267 -14.71 -8.09 -1.83
N TYR A 268 -15.15 -9.16 -2.49
CA TYR A 268 -16.57 -9.28 -2.85
C TYR A 268 -17.38 -9.67 -1.61
N GLU A 269 -18.52 -9.03 -1.45
CA GLU A 269 -19.47 -9.35 -0.38
C GLU A 269 -20.10 -10.72 -0.63
N GLU A 270 -20.41 -11.05 -1.88
CA GLU A 270 -21.06 -12.28 -2.29
C GLU A 270 -20.31 -13.04 -3.39
N GLY A 271 -20.74 -14.28 -3.67
CA GLY A 271 -20.27 -15.04 -4.83
C GLY A 271 -18.82 -15.53 -4.74
N ASN A 272 -18.18 -15.53 -3.58
CA ASN A 272 -16.82 -16.05 -3.38
C ASN A 272 -16.73 -17.58 -3.47
N GLY A 273 -17.87 -18.29 -3.38
CA GLY A 273 -17.96 -19.74 -3.49
C GLY A 273 -17.01 -20.46 -2.52
N ARG A 274 -16.27 -21.45 -3.02
CA ARG A 274 -15.31 -22.23 -2.22
C ARG A 274 -14.17 -21.38 -1.62
N ASN A 275 -13.94 -20.18 -2.13
CA ASN A 275 -12.87 -19.30 -1.67
C ASN A 275 -13.28 -18.43 -0.47
N THR A 276 -14.57 -18.36 -0.12
CA THR A 276 -15.10 -17.52 0.96
C THR A 276 -14.32 -17.71 2.27
N LYS A 277 -14.23 -18.97 2.75
CA LYS A 277 -13.49 -19.29 3.98
C LYS A 277 -12.03 -18.86 3.90
N ALA A 278 -11.37 -19.14 2.78
CA ALA A 278 -9.96 -18.82 2.59
C ALA A 278 -9.71 -17.29 2.60
N ILE A 279 -10.57 -16.50 1.95
CA ILE A 279 -10.49 -15.05 1.94
C ILE A 279 -10.71 -14.51 3.36
N LYS A 280 -11.79 -14.91 4.04
CA LYS A 280 -12.05 -14.48 5.43
C LYS A 280 -10.89 -14.81 6.35
N THR A 281 -10.45 -16.06 6.37
CA THR A 281 -9.31 -16.49 7.21
C THR A 281 -8.06 -15.67 6.91
N SER A 282 -7.72 -15.48 5.63
CA SER A 282 -6.55 -14.67 5.27
C SER A 282 -6.65 -13.25 5.83
N LEU A 283 -7.77 -12.56 5.59
CA LEU A 283 -7.92 -11.16 6.01
C LEU A 283 -8.01 -11.02 7.53
N SER A 284 -8.70 -11.94 8.21
CA SER A 284 -8.74 -11.95 9.69
C SER A 284 -7.37 -12.17 10.30
N THR A 285 -6.56 -13.09 9.73
CA THR A 285 -5.18 -13.33 10.18
C THR A 285 -4.31 -12.09 9.99
N LEU A 286 -4.37 -11.44 8.82
CA LEU A 286 -3.60 -10.21 8.56
C LEU A 286 -4.02 -9.02 9.44
N LEU A 287 -5.25 -9.02 9.94
CA LEU A 287 -5.77 -8.03 10.88
C LEU A 287 -5.61 -8.45 12.35
N SER A 288 -5.02 -9.62 12.65
CA SER A 288 -4.69 -9.99 14.02
C SER A 288 -3.61 -9.08 14.61
N ASP A 289 -3.57 -8.98 15.94
CA ASP A 289 -2.54 -8.20 16.62
C ASP A 289 -1.14 -8.70 16.25
N GLU A 290 -0.95 -10.02 16.18
CA GLU A 290 0.32 -10.63 15.80
C GLU A 290 0.85 -10.13 14.44
N TYR A 291 -0.02 -10.05 13.41
CA TYR A 291 0.39 -9.58 12.09
C TYR A 291 0.55 -8.07 12.03
N GLN A 292 -0.32 -7.32 12.71
CA GLN A 292 -0.20 -5.86 12.78
C GLN A 292 1.07 -5.44 13.52
N ASP A 293 1.47 -6.14 14.58
CA ASP A 293 2.71 -5.87 15.33
C ASP A 293 3.99 -6.16 14.52
N LYS A 294 3.91 -6.96 13.44
CA LYS A 294 5.00 -7.14 12.48
C LYS A 294 5.15 -5.97 11.49
N ALA A 295 4.12 -5.13 11.30
CA ALA A 295 4.13 -4.06 10.30
C ALA A 295 5.26 -3.03 10.49
N PRO A 296 5.58 -2.55 11.71
CA PRO A 296 6.66 -1.60 11.95
C PRO A 296 8.02 -2.08 11.47
N THR A 297 8.33 -3.37 11.59
CA THR A 297 9.61 -3.96 11.16
C THR A 297 9.82 -3.88 9.64
N LEU A 298 8.75 -3.69 8.90
CA LEU A 298 8.73 -3.55 7.44
C LEU A 298 8.54 -2.10 6.99
N GLY A 299 8.51 -1.13 7.94
CA GLY A 299 8.31 0.28 7.66
C GLY A 299 6.85 0.65 7.37
N PHE A 300 5.88 -0.09 7.91
CA PHE A 300 4.46 0.21 7.79
C PHE A 300 3.85 0.56 9.14
N VAL A 301 2.76 1.34 9.11
CA VAL A 301 2.02 1.74 10.30
C VAL A 301 0.89 0.73 10.54
N PRO A 302 0.90 0.01 11.67
CA PRO A 302 -0.17 -0.90 12.01
C PRO A 302 -1.49 -0.15 12.21
N LEU A 303 -2.60 -0.79 11.90
CA LEU A 303 -3.91 -0.30 12.28
C LEU A 303 -4.10 -0.47 13.79
N LYS A 304 -4.76 0.50 14.42
CA LYS A 304 -5.08 0.46 15.86
C LYS A 304 -6.46 1.08 16.11
N GLY A 305 -7.01 0.81 17.31
CA GLY A 305 -8.28 1.40 17.78
C GLY A 305 -9.43 1.21 16.78
N ASP A 306 -10.24 2.24 16.62
CA ASP A 306 -11.47 2.23 15.83
C ASP A 306 -11.26 1.75 14.37
N ILE A 307 -10.15 2.14 13.72
CA ILE A 307 -9.85 1.71 12.36
C ILE A 307 -9.64 0.20 12.30
N LEU A 308 -8.90 -0.39 13.24
CA LEU A 308 -8.66 -1.84 13.29
C LEU A 308 -9.96 -2.61 13.59
N GLU A 309 -10.75 -2.13 14.54
CA GLU A 309 -12.03 -2.76 14.92
C GLU A 309 -13.02 -2.75 13.76
N LYS A 310 -13.18 -1.62 13.09
CA LYS A 310 -14.01 -1.50 11.88
C LYS A 310 -13.52 -2.40 10.74
N SER A 311 -12.21 -2.52 10.57
CA SER A 311 -11.61 -3.40 9.56
C SER A 311 -11.92 -4.87 9.85
N ARG A 312 -11.80 -5.30 11.11
CA ARG A 312 -12.17 -6.66 11.55
C ARG A 312 -13.66 -6.94 11.35
N ALA A 313 -14.50 -6.00 11.73
CA ALA A 313 -15.97 -6.13 11.55
C ALA A 313 -16.35 -6.22 10.06
N ALA A 314 -15.65 -5.50 9.18
CA ALA A 314 -15.91 -5.55 7.75
C ALA A 314 -15.60 -6.93 7.13
N VAL A 315 -14.61 -7.67 7.62
CA VAL A 315 -14.31 -9.04 7.15
C VAL A 315 -15.53 -9.97 7.33
N GLU A 316 -16.35 -9.75 8.36
CA GLU A 316 -17.52 -10.58 8.63
C GLU A 316 -18.63 -10.43 7.58
N ARG A 317 -18.61 -9.36 6.79
CA ARG A 317 -19.56 -9.15 5.69
C ARG A 317 -19.27 -10.03 4.47
N ILE A 318 -18.08 -10.58 4.35
CA ILE A 318 -17.68 -11.41 3.21
C ILE A 318 -18.46 -12.74 3.24
N GLY A 319 -19.12 -13.07 2.12
CA GLY A 319 -19.85 -14.35 1.96
C GLY A 319 -21.26 -14.36 2.55
N LYS A 320 -21.85 -13.21 2.77
CA LYS A 320 -23.28 -13.08 3.10
C LYS A 320 -24.13 -13.12 1.86
#